data_304b0e6fab45179977c9a8d09d8dd20e
#
_entry.id   304b0e6fab45179977c9a8d09d8dd20e
#
_cell.length_a   1.000
_cell.length_b   1.000
_cell.length_c   1.000
_cell.angle_alpha   90.00
_cell.angle_beta   90.00
_cell.angle_gamma   90.00
#
_symmetry.space_group_name_H-M   'P 1'
#
loop_
_entity.id
_entity.type
_entity.pdbx_description
1 polymer ?
#
loop_
_entity_poly.entity_id
_entity_poly.type
_entity_poly.pdbx_seq_one_letter_code
_entity_poly.pdbx_strand_id
1 'polypeptide(L)'
;MDLNKQLKKYAQLIAKVGLNVQEGQPVLVRASTETREFVAKVVEACYELGAKRVSVEWRDQELTKLNLKYQSEESLSTVGQWYIDKYQDELDEGAAFLSIIGDDPDGLAGVDSAKLKASMVGRSKAMRNYMKSIMSDECPWCVVSASTVGWAKRLYPELDDEAAYLKLWDQILSACRSTGDDPVAEWEEHIKVLDEKAKFLHENELVKLHITNDLGTDLYVGLPKNHIWQSAGSYAKKADRFVANIPTEEVFTMPHKDETSGIVYNAKPLNYSGVLIDNFWLKFEEGKVVDFGAERGYDVLKNLLETDEGSRRIGEMALVPYDSPISNTKILFLETLFDENAACHIALGKAYPTCVQGGPEMTDEQLAEVGANDSLVHVDFMIGEATTNITGYTADGKEVAIFRDGNWA
;
A
#
# COMPACT_ATOMS: atom_id res chain seq x y z
N MET A 1 0.13 8.12 28.39
CA MET A 1 -1.02 7.88 27.46
C MET A 1 -1.88 6.75 28.01
N ASP A 2 -3.21 6.88 28.05
CA ASP A 2 -4.12 5.74 28.30
C ASP A 2 -4.24 4.95 26.97
N LEU A 3 -3.39 3.97 26.78
CA LEU A 3 -3.33 3.16 25.56
C LEU A 3 -4.68 2.52 25.26
N ASN A 4 -5.38 1.98 26.27
CA ASN A 4 -6.64 1.29 26.05
C ASN A 4 -7.72 2.24 25.47
N LYS A 5 -7.75 3.48 25.95
CA LYS A 5 -8.66 4.51 25.42
C LYS A 5 -8.30 4.88 23.98
N GLN A 6 -7.01 5.03 23.67
CA GLN A 6 -6.57 5.37 22.31
C GLN A 6 -6.83 4.22 21.32
N LEU A 7 -6.57 2.98 21.72
CA LEU A 7 -6.89 1.81 20.88
C LEU A 7 -8.39 1.67 20.56
N LYS A 8 -9.28 2.07 21.50
CA LYS A 8 -10.72 2.12 21.22
C LYS A 8 -11.06 3.21 20.19
N LYS A 9 -10.46 4.40 20.29
CA LYS A 9 -10.65 5.47 19.29
C LYS A 9 -10.16 5.03 17.91
N TYR A 10 -8.99 4.39 17.85
CA TYR A 10 -8.43 3.87 16.62
C TYR A 10 -9.31 2.77 16.01
N ALA A 11 -9.83 1.85 16.81
CA ALA A 11 -10.78 0.84 16.35
C ALA A 11 -12.08 1.46 15.78
N GLN A 12 -12.60 2.50 16.43
CA GLN A 12 -13.77 3.25 15.93
C GLN A 12 -13.46 3.98 14.62
N LEU A 13 -12.29 4.58 14.50
CA LEU A 13 -11.82 5.21 13.26
C LEU A 13 -11.77 4.19 12.11
N ILE A 14 -11.16 3.02 12.33
CA ILE A 14 -11.08 1.94 11.34
C ILE A 14 -12.48 1.49 10.90
N ALA A 15 -13.39 1.27 11.83
CA ALA A 15 -14.72 0.79 11.51
C ALA A 15 -15.58 1.84 10.79
N LYS A 16 -15.48 3.13 11.19
CA LYS A 16 -16.30 4.23 10.65
C LYS A 16 -15.76 4.84 9.38
N VAL A 17 -14.44 5.05 9.31
CA VAL A 17 -13.78 5.77 8.19
C VAL A 17 -13.07 4.78 7.28
N GLY A 18 -12.28 3.87 7.86
CA GLY A 18 -11.55 2.86 7.10
C GLY A 18 -12.48 1.97 6.29
N LEU A 19 -13.33 1.21 6.96
CA LEU A 19 -14.26 0.28 6.33
C LEU A 19 -15.63 0.91 6.00
N ASN A 20 -16.00 1.98 6.70
CA ASN A 20 -17.37 2.54 6.67
C ASN A 20 -18.43 1.44 6.78
N VAL A 21 -18.35 0.66 7.84
CA VAL A 21 -19.20 -0.53 8.06
C VAL A 21 -20.67 -0.15 8.03
N GLN A 22 -21.44 -0.84 7.18
CA GLN A 22 -22.87 -0.65 7.03
C GLN A 22 -23.67 -1.65 7.88
N GLU A 23 -24.89 -1.27 8.28
CA GLU A 23 -25.79 -2.18 8.98
C GLU A 23 -26.05 -3.45 8.16
N GLY A 24 -25.94 -4.61 8.78
CA GLY A 24 -26.11 -5.91 8.14
C GLY A 24 -24.94 -6.38 7.28
N GLN A 25 -23.85 -5.63 7.17
CA GLN A 25 -22.68 -6.00 6.37
C GLN A 25 -21.80 -7.04 7.10
N PRO A 26 -21.34 -8.11 6.42
CA PRO A 26 -20.28 -8.95 6.95
C PRO A 26 -18.93 -8.24 6.88
N VAL A 27 -18.01 -8.61 7.80
CA VAL A 27 -16.64 -8.09 7.84
C VAL A 27 -15.68 -9.27 7.98
N LEU A 28 -14.65 -9.31 7.14
CA LEU A 28 -13.54 -10.26 7.26
C LEU A 28 -12.27 -9.51 7.69
N VAL A 29 -11.79 -9.83 8.90
CA VAL A 29 -10.54 -9.30 9.46
C VAL A 29 -9.43 -10.30 9.30
N ARG A 30 -8.28 -9.88 8.78
CA ARG A 30 -7.03 -10.68 8.74
C ARG A 30 -6.02 -10.02 9.66
N ALA A 31 -5.48 -10.76 10.61
CA ALA A 31 -4.60 -10.19 11.61
C ALA A 31 -3.59 -11.21 12.16
N SER A 32 -2.47 -10.73 12.72
CA SER A 32 -1.54 -11.57 13.47
C SER A 32 -2.16 -11.98 14.82
N THR A 33 -1.87 -13.21 15.25
CA THR A 33 -2.22 -13.72 16.60
C THR A 33 -1.71 -12.81 17.73
N GLU A 34 -0.61 -12.11 17.49
CA GLU A 34 -0.02 -11.15 18.45
C GLU A 34 -0.88 -9.90 18.67
N THR A 35 -1.77 -9.55 17.72
CA THR A 35 -2.61 -8.34 17.78
C THR A 35 -4.00 -8.58 18.36
N ARG A 36 -4.25 -9.76 18.94
CA ARG A 36 -5.58 -10.24 19.39
C ARG A 36 -6.35 -9.23 20.25
N GLU A 37 -5.70 -8.56 21.19
CA GLU A 37 -6.36 -7.61 22.07
C GLU A 37 -6.89 -6.37 21.32
N PHE A 38 -6.14 -5.90 20.33
CA PHE A 38 -6.56 -4.81 19.46
C PHE A 38 -7.68 -5.26 18.51
N VAL A 39 -7.54 -6.43 17.90
CA VAL A 39 -8.58 -7.03 17.03
C VAL A 39 -9.92 -7.13 17.74
N ALA A 40 -9.93 -7.52 19.02
CA ALA A 40 -11.18 -7.58 19.80
C ALA A 40 -11.90 -6.22 19.88
N LYS A 41 -11.16 -5.10 20.00
CA LYS A 41 -11.73 -3.73 19.98
C LYS A 41 -12.27 -3.35 18.60
N VAL A 42 -11.59 -3.75 17.53
CA VAL A 42 -12.05 -3.52 16.16
C VAL A 42 -13.34 -4.31 15.88
N VAL A 43 -13.39 -5.58 16.31
CA VAL A 43 -14.61 -6.41 16.20
C VAL A 43 -15.78 -5.79 16.96
N GLU A 44 -15.54 -5.30 18.20
CA GLU A 44 -16.54 -4.59 18.98
C GLU A 44 -17.07 -3.35 18.22
N ALA A 45 -16.15 -2.52 17.69
CA ALA A 45 -16.50 -1.31 16.93
C ALA A 45 -17.32 -1.62 15.66
N CYS A 46 -16.99 -2.71 14.94
CA CYS A 46 -17.77 -3.14 13.77
C CYS A 46 -19.20 -3.57 14.17
N TYR A 47 -19.36 -4.31 15.28
CA TYR A 47 -20.70 -4.68 15.77
C TYR A 47 -21.49 -3.49 16.29
N GLU A 48 -20.84 -2.50 16.91
CA GLU A 48 -21.51 -1.24 17.32
C GLU A 48 -22.11 -0.47 16.14
N LEU A 49 -21.54 -0.64 14.92
CA LEU A 49 -22.06 -0.08 13.67
C LEU A 49 -23.09 -0.98 12.97
N GLY A 50 -23.43 -2.13 13.55
CA GLY A 50 -24.46 -3.03 13.01
C GLY A 50 -23.93 -4.10 12.05
N ALA A 51 -22.62 -4.42 12.07
CA ALA A 51 -22.10 -5.52 11.27
C ALA A 51 -22.89 -6.82 11.54
N LYS A 52 -23.28 -7.54 10.47
CA LYS A 52 -24.02 -8.82 10.56
C LYS A 52 -23.17 -9.92 11.20
N ARG A 53 -21.91 -9.96 10.83
CA ARG A 53 -20.92 -10.97 11.22
C ARG A 53 -19.53 -10.37 11.07
N VAL A 54 -18.66 -10.62 12.04
CA VAL A 54 -17.23 -10.31 11.93
C VAL A 54 -16.44 -11.61 12.04
N SER A 55 -15.84 -12.02 10.93
CA SER A 55 -14.98 -13.22 10.87
C SER A 55 -13.52 -12.77 11.02
N VAL A 56 -12.72 -13.52 11.79
CA VAL A 56 -11.30 -13.22 11.96
C VAL A 56 -10.46 -14.39 11.43
N GLU A 57 -9.59 -14.07 10.47
CA GLU A 57 -8.56 -14.97 9.97
C GLU A 57 -7.23 -14.63 10.63
N TRP A 58 -6.79 -15.52 11.50
CA TRP A 58 -5.52 -15.35 12.21
C TRP A 58 -4.35 -15.81 11.37
N ARG A 59 -3.28 -15.04 11.41
CA ARG A 59 -1.97 -15.36 10.84
C ARG A 59 -0.98 -15.51 11.98
N ASP A 60 0.01 -16.36 11.75
CA ASP A 60 1.10 -16.58 12.67
C ASP A 60 2.39 -16.75 11.88
N GLN A 61 3.34 -15.87 12.14
CA GLN A 61 4.59 -15.80 11.37
C GLN A 61 5.50 -17.00 11.65
N GLU A 62 5.49 -17.51 12.89
CA GLU A 62 6.24 -18.73 13.26
C GLU A 62 5.66 -19.97 12.55
N LEU A 63 4.33 -20.10 12.48
CA LEU A 63 3.69 -21.18 11.71
C LEU A 63 3.98 -21.04 10.21
N THR A 64 4.02 -19.83 9.69
CA THR A 64 4.42 -19.58 8.30
C THR A 64 5.85 -20.06 8.05
N LYS A 65 6.77 -19.75 8.94
CA LYS A 65 8.17 -20.20 8.87
C LYS A 65 8.31 -21.73 8.93
N LEU A 66 7.52 -22.37 9.80
CA LEU A 66 7.45 -23.83 9.86
C LEU A 66 6.90 -24.45 8.56
N ASN A 67 5.85 -23.86 7.99
CA ASN A 67 5.30 -24.32 6.71
C ASN A 67 6.36 -24.21 5.59
N LEU A 68 7.06 -23.09 5.48
CA LEU A 68 8.15 -22.91 4.52
C LEU A 68 9.30 -23.92 4.75
N LYS A 69 9.59 -24.29 5.99
CA LYS A 69 10.62 -25.25 6.31
C LYS A 69 10.27 -26.68 5.89
N TYR A 70 9.06 -27.12 6.18
CA TYR A 70 8.69 -28.54 6.10
C TYR A 70 7.91 -28.92 4.83
N GLN A 71 7.20 -28.00 4.20
CA GLN A 71 6.46 -28.29 2.97
C GLN A 71 7.36 -28.27 1.74
N SER A 72 6.94 -28.96 0.68
CA SER A 72 7.55 -28.87 -0.65
C SER A 72 7.08 -27.60 -1.37
N GLU A 73 7.84 -27.15 -2.38
CA GLU A 73 7.44 -26.05 -3.26
C GLU A 73 6.08 -26.28 -3.93
N GLU A 74 5.82 -27.53 -4.37
CA GLU A 74 4.54 -27.92 -4.96
C GLU A 74 3.38 -27.72 -3.98
N SER A 75 3.53 -28.16 -2.73
CA SER A 75 2.53 -27.96 -1.68
C SER A 75 2.32 -26.48 -1.37
N LEU A 76 3.39 -25.71 -1.25
CA LEU A 76 3.35 -24.28 -0.96
C LEU A 76 2.73 -23.44 -2.09
N SER A 77 2.89 -23.87 -3.34
CA SER A 77 2.29 -23.20 -4.50
C SER A 77 0.82 -23.55 -4.72
N THR A 78 0.28 -24.51 -3.97
CA THR A 78 -1.10 -24.98 -4.12
C THR A 78 -1.98 -24.37 -3.02
N VAL A 79 -3.01 -23.63 -3.42
CA VAL A 79 -4.04 -23.10 -2.50
C VAL A 79 -5.27 -23.97 -2.59
N GLY A 80 -5.77 -24.46 -1.47
CA GLY A 80 -6.98 -25.29 -1.42
C GLY A 80 -8.22 -24.52 -1.91
N GLN A 81 -9.07 -25.18 -2.71
CA GLN A 81 -10.28 -24.56 -3.28
C GLN A 81 -11.19 -23.97 -2.20
N TRP A 82 -11.33 -24.66 -1.06
CA TRP A 82 -12.12 -24.17 0.08
C TRP A 82 -11.69 -22.76 0.59
N TYR A 83 -10.39 -22.44 0.46
CA TYR A 83 -9.87 -21.14 0.83
C TYR A 83 -10.27 -20.07 -0.19
N ILE A 84 -10.21 -20.41 -1.48
CA ILE A 84 -10.65 -19.53 -2.57
C ILE A 84 -12.15 -19.27 -2.45
N ASP A 85 -12.95 -20.35 -2.27
CA ASP A 85 -14.41 -20.28 -2.14
C ASP A 85 -14.82 -19.40 -0.95
N LYS A 86 -14.13 -19.51 0.19
CA LYS A 86 -14.38 -18.65 1.36
C LYS A 86 -14.30 -17.15 1.02
N TYR A 87 -13.28 -16.74 0.26
CA TYR A 87 -13.13 -15.33 -0.11
C TYR A 87 -14.16 -14.92 -1.17
N GLN A 88 -14.50 -15.83 -2.07
CA GLN A 88 -15.56 -15.57 -3.05
C GLN A 88 -16.93 -15.42 -2.37
N ASP A 89 -17.27 -16.27 -1.41
CA ASP A 89 -18.51 -16.17 -0.63
C ASP A 89 -18.59 -14.83 0.14
N GLU A 90 -17.49 -14.39 0.76
CA GLU A 90 -17.45 -13.09 1.45
C GLU A 90 -17.63 -11.91 0.45
N LEU A 91 -17.02 -11.98 -0.73
CA LEU A 91 -17.23 -10.98 -1.80
C LEU A 91 -18.68 -10.96 -2.28
N ASP A 92 -19.27 -12.11 -2.52
CA ASP A 92 -20.66 -12.25 -3.01
C ASP A 92 -21.67 -11.72 -1.97
N GLU A 93 -21.37 -11.86 -0.67
CA GLU A 93 -22.16 -11.27 0.42
C GLU A 93 -21.93 -9.74 0.58
N GLY A 94 -20.97 -9.16 -0.11
CA GLY A 94 -20.61 -7.73 -0.01
C GLY A 94 -19.85 -7.39 1.28
N ALA A 95 -19.02 -8.30 1.75
CA ALA A 95 -18.20 -8.10 2.94
C ALA A 95 -17.23 -6.93 2.80
N ALA A 96 -16.95 -6.27 3.92
CA ALA A 96 -15.79 -5.39 4.06
C ALA A 96 -14.56 -6.19 4.52
N PHE A 97 -13.39 -5.84 3.99
CA PHE A 97 -12.13 -6.56 4.25
C PHE A 97 -11.15 -5.69 5.01
N LEU A 98 -10.72 -6.13 6.18
CA LEU A 98 -9.69 -5.46 6.99
C LEU A 98 -8.43 -6.31 7.06
N SER A 99 -7.28 -5.69 6.79
CA SER A 99 -5.97 -6.28 7.09
C SER A 99 -5.31 -5.47 8.20
N ILE A 100 -5.00 -6.13 9.32
CA ILE A 100 -4.23 -5.55 10.41
C ILE A 100 -2.83 -6.14 10.32
N ILE A 101 -1.87 -5.32 9.92
CA ILE A 101 -0.47 -5.69 9.75
C ILE A 101 0.34 -5.31 10.98
N GLY A 102 1.46 -5.97 11.20
CA GLY A 102 2.34 -5.78 12.36
C GLY A 102 3.34 -6.92 12.49
N ASP A 103 3.64 -7.57 11.36
CA ASP A 103 4.60 -8.67 11.33
C ASP A 103 6.01 -8.16 11.69
N ASP A 104 6.82 -9.01 12.30
CA ASP A 104 8.25 -8.75 12.48
C ASP A 104 8.93 -8.67 11.10
N PRO A 105 9.57 -7.55 10.74
CA PRO A 105 10.23 -7.41 9.45
C PRO A 105 11.30 -8.47 9.16
N ASP A 106 11.93 -9.01 10.20
CA ASP A 106 12.94 -10.07 10.10
C ASP A 106 12.34 -11.47 10.37
N GLY A 107 11.03 -11.59 10.59
CA GLY A 107 10.36 -12.82 11.01
C GLY A 107 10.48 -13.99 10.04
N LEU A 108 10.68 -13.72 8.75
CA LEU A 108 10.96 -14.73 7.72
C LEU A 108 12.44 -14.81 7.33
N ALA A 109 13.34 -14.18 8.10
CA ALA A 109 14.77 -14.24 7.81
C ALA A 109 15.28 -15.70 7.85
N GLY A 110 16.11 -16.04 6.85
CA GLY A 110 16.73 -17.37 6.74
C GLY A 110 15.83 -18.48 6.18
N VAL A 111 14.60 -18.17 5.73
CA VAL A 111 13.76 -19.13 5.00
C VAL A 111 14.31 -19.36 3.58
N ASP A 112 13.98 -20.51 3.00
CA ASP A 112 14.32 -20.84 1.63
C ASP A 112 13.57 -19.90 0.66
N SER A 113 14.32 -19.12 -0.11
CA SER A 113 13.77 -18.11 -1.03
C SER A 113 12.96 -18.71 -2.19
N ALA A 114 13.30 -19.92 -2.66
CA ALA A 114 12.55 -20.61 -3.70
C ALA A 114 11.17 -21.03 -3.18
N LYS A 115 11.11 -21.57 -1.96
CA LYS A 115 9.87 -21.94 -1.28
C LYS A 115 9.00 -20.70 -0.98
N LEU A 116 9.61 -19.61 -0.51
CA LEU A 116 8.91 -18.36 -0.27
C LEU A 116 8.28 -17.84 -1.58
N LYS A 117 9.06 -17.79 -2.67
CA LYS A 117 8.59 -17.41 -3.99
C LYS A 117 7.45 -18.32 -4.49
N ALA A 118 7.59 -19.64 -4.36
CA ALA A 118 6.55 -20.61 -4.75
C ALA A 118 5.24 -20.35 -4.00
N SER A 119 5.29 -20.12 -2.70
CA SER A 119 4.14 -19.79 -1.86
C SER A 119 3.47 -18.47 -2.30
N MET A 120 4.25 -17.41 -2.49
CA MET A 120 3.73 -16.09 -2.92
C MET A 120 3.08 -16.14 -4.29
N VAL A 121 3.75 -16.71 -5.28
CA VAL A 121 3.24 -16.83 -6.66
C VAL A 121 2.00 -17.72 -6.71
N GLY A 122 2.01 -18.86 -5.99
CA GLY A 122 0.86 -19.75 -5.89
C GLY A 122 -0.36 -19.04 -5.33
N ARG A 123 -0.18 -18.32 -4.22
CA ARG A 123 -1.24 -17.52 -3.60
C ARG A 123 -1.76 -16.40 -4.51
N SER A 124 -0.86 -15.62 -5.14
CA SER A 124 -1.25 -14.54 -6.05
C SER A 124 -2.09 -15.06 -7.22
N LYS A 125 -1.70 -16.19 -7.81
CA LYS A 125 -2.47 -16.82 -8.89
C LYS A 125 -3.85 -17.30 -8.41
N ALA A 126 -3.90 -17.99 -7.27
CA ALA A 126 -5.14 -18.55 -6.74
C ALA A 126 -6.13 -17.45 -6.31
N MET A 127 -5.63 -16.35 -5.77
CA MET A 127 -6.44 -15.24 -5.27
C MET A 127 -6.63 -14.10 -6.27
N ARG A 128 -6.33 -14.33 -7.56
CA ARG A 128 -6.40 -13.29 -8.61
C ARG A 128 -7.77 -12.61 -8.69
N ASN A 129 -8.86 -13.35 -8.60
CA ASN A 129 -10.22 -12.78 -8.63
C ASN A 129 -10.48 -11.88 -7.43
N TYR A 130 -10.14 -12.38 -6.24
CA TYR A 130 -10.23 -11.57 -5.02
C TYR A 130 -9.42 -10.28 -5.13
N MET A 131 -8.16 -10.36 -5.56
CA MET A 131 -7.32 -9.18 -5.74
C MET A 131 -7.87 -8.22 -6.79
N LYS A 132 -8.45 -8.74 -7.87
CA LYS A 132 -9.12 -7.90 -8.89
C LYS A 132 -10.28 -7.14 -8.27
N SER A 133 -11.14 -7.79 -7.48
CA SER A 133 -12.27 -7.14 -6.80
C SER A 133 -11.81 -6.07 -5.81
N ILE A 134 -10.74 -6.33 -5.04
CA ILE A 134 -10.14 -5.34 -4.12
C ILE A 134 -9.61 -4.12 -4.89
N MET A 135 -8.76 -4.33 -5.89
CA MET A 135 -8.13 -3.25 -6.67
C MET A 135 -9.11 -2.47 -7.56
N SER A 136 -10.32 -3.01 -7.79
CA SER A 136 -11.41 -2.33 -8.51
C SER A 136 -12.45 -1.72 -7.58
N ASP A 137 -12.19 -1.68 -6.28
CA ASP A 137 -13.09 -1.16 -5.24
C ASP A 137 -14.51 -1.77 -5.31
N GLU A 138 -14.63 -3.07 -5.61
CA GLU A 138 -15.93 -3.74 -5.63
C GLU A 138 -16.58 -3.85 -4.25
N CYS A 139 -15.76 -3.83 -3.20
CA CYS A 139 -16.16 -3.87 -1.79
C CYS A 139 -15.22 -2.97 -0.97
N PRO A 140 -15.67 -2.49 0.22
CA PRO A 140 -14.79 -1.74 1.12
C PRO A 140 -13.63 -2.61 1.61
N TRP A 141 -12.45 -2.04 1.62
CA TRP A 141 -11.27 -2.68 2.20
C TRP A 141 -10.39 -1.66 2.90
N CYS A 142 -9.65 -2.10 3.91
CA CYS A 142 -8.74 -1.23 4.62
C CYS A 142 -7.52 -2.00 5.13
N VAL A 143 -6.36 -1.37 5.02
CA VAL A 143 -5.11 -1.85 5.63
C VAL A 143 -4.74 -0.89 6.75
N VAL A 144 -4.46 -1.45 7.91
CA VAL A 144 -4.05 -0.71 9.11
C VAL A 144 -2.96 -1.46 9.83
N SER A 145 -2.28 -0.82 10.76
CA SER A 145 -1.22 -1.47 11.52
C SER A 145 -1.53 -1.56 13.01
N ALA A 146 -0.91 -2.54 13.65
CA ALA A 146 -0.88 -2.69 15.08
C ALA A 146 0.55 -3.01 15.56
N SER A 147 0.95 -2.45 16.69
CA SER A 147 2.25 -2.75 17.29
C SER A 147 2.35 -4.22 17.69
N THR A 148 3.47 -4.84 17.41
CA THR A 148 3.90 -6.15 17.92
C THR A 148 5.28 -6.01 18.54
N VAL A 149 5.66 -6.95 19.41
CA VAL A 149 6.96 -6.89 20.09
C VAL A 149 8.09 -7.06 19.07
N GLY A 150 7.95 -8.01 18.12
CA GLY A 150 8.96 -8.28 17.09
C GLY A 150 9.26 -7.03 16.26
N TRP A 151 8.22 -6.40 15.69
CA TRP A 151 8.37 -5.17 14.91
C TRP A 151 8.92 -4.02 15.76
N ALA A 152 8.38 -3.80 16.97
CA ALA A 152 8.83 -2.74 17.86
C ALA A 152 10.32 -2.87 18.24
N LYS A 153 10.78 -4.08 18.57
CA LYS A 153 12.19 -4.35 18.88
C LYS A 153 13.12 -4.17 17.70
N ARG A 154 12.61 -4.41 16.48
CA ARG A 154 13.37 -4.14 15.25
C ARG A 154 13.63 -2.65 15.04
N LEU A 155 12.66 -1.79 15.42
CA LEU A 155 12.79 -0.34 15.32
C LEU A 155 13.52 0.28 16.52
N TYR A 156 13.35 -0.28 17.71
CA TYR A 156 13.89 0.23 18.98
C TYR A 156 14.66 -0.85 19.75
N PRO A 157 15.78 -1.36 19.19
CA PRO A 157 16.52 -2.46 19.81
C PRO A 157 17.10 -2.12 21.19
N GLU A 158 17.27 -0.82 21.49
CA GLU A 158 17.81 -0.32 22.76
C GLU A 158 16.79 -0.32 23.91
N LEU A 159 15.49 -0.40 23.63
CA LEU A 159 14.43 -0.41 24.63
C LEU A 159 14.11 -1.84 25.06
N ASP A 160 13.54 -2.04 26.24
CA ASP A 160 12.91 -3.31 26.59
C ASP A 160 11.63 -3.56 25.78
N ASP A 161 11.09 -4.77 25.84
CA ASP A 161 9.98 -5.19 24.99
C ASP A 161 8.71 -4.35 25.21
N GLU A 162 8.40 -4.03 26.47
CA GLU A 162 7.22 -3.21 26.81
C GLU A 162 7.40 -1.78 26.36
N ALA A 163 8.54 -1.16 26.62
CA ALA A 163 8.83 0.20 26.20
C ALA A 163 8.87 0.35 24.69
N ALA A 164 9.46 -0.62 23.96
CA ALA A 164 9.47 -0.64 22.51
C ALA A 164 8.05 -0.75 21.93
N TYR A 165 7.27 -1.71 22.45
CA TYR A 165 5.88 -1.95 22.05
C TYR A 165 5.00 -0.70 22.23
N LEU A 166 5.10 -0.03 23.40
CA LEU A 166 4.35 1.19 23.69
C LEU A 166 4.79 2.35 22.80
N LYS A 167 6.10 2.47 22.54
CA LYS A 167 6.65 3.50 21.66
C LYS A 167 6.17 3.32 20.22
N LEU A 168 6.13 2.10 19.71
CA LEU A 168 5.60 1.84 18.37
C LEU A 168 4.11 2.15 18.30
N TRP A 169 3.31 1.81 19.31
CA TRP A 169 1.91 2.23 19.38
C TRP A 169 1.76 3.76 19.33
N ASP A 170 2.59 4.49 20.06
CA ASP A 170 2.55 5.96 20.03
C ASP A 170 2.79 6.52 18.62
N GLN A 171 3.76 5.96 17.89
CA GLN A 171 4.04 6.33 16.51
C GLN A 171 2.88 5.96 15.56
N ILE A 172 2.35 4.75 15.64
CA ILE A 172 1.21 4.30 14.82
C ILE A 172 0.01 5.22 15.05
N LEU A 173 -0.39 5.42 16.31
CA LEU A 173 -1.55 6.23 16.65
C LEU A 173 -1.40 7.70 16.23
N SER A 174 -0.19 8.24 16.34
CA SER A 174 0.12 9.60 15.88
C SER A 174 0.04 9.72 14.36
N ALA A 175 0.68 8.81 13.61
CA ALA A 175 0.64 8.77 12.15
C ALA A 175 -0.80 8.59 11.63
N CYS A 176 -1.60 7.77 12.31
CA CYS A 176 -3.00 7.54 11.98
C CYS A 176 -3.96 8.64 12.46
N ARG A 177 -3.48 9.78 12.98
CA ARG A 177 -4.33 10.89 13.51
C ARG A 177 -5.39 10.39 14.50
N SER A 178 -5.04 9.39 15.33
CA SER A 178 -5.96 8.79 16.27
C SER A 178 -5.75 9.22 17.73
N THR A 179 -4.82 10.14 17.97
CA THR A 179 -4.48 10.65 19.32
C THR A 179 -5.35 11.81 19.79
N GLY A 180 -6.01 12.51 18.87
CA GLY A 180 -6.87 13.65 19.14
C GLY A 180 -8.17 13.31 19.88
N ASP A 181 -9.01 14.31 20.12
CA ASP A 181 -10.29 14.09 20.79
C ASP A 181 -11.32 13.39 19.89
N ASP A 182 -11.35 13.76 18.61
CA ASP A 182 -12.25 13.17 17.59
C ASP A 182 -11.45 12.78 16.34
N PRO A 183 -10.86 11.57 16.30
CA PRO A 183 -10.11 11.09 15.12
C PRO A 183 -10.96 11.00 13.84
N VAL A 184 -12.26 10.77 13.97
CA VAL A 184 -13.17 10.72 12.80
C VAL A 184 -13.26 12.09 12.14
N ALA A 185 -13.48 13.15 12.93
CA ALA A 185 -13.53 14.51 12.41
C ALA A 185 -12.16 14.97 11.84
N GLU A 186 -11.05 14.58 12.47
CA GLU A 186 -9.71 14.86 11.95
C GLU A 186 -9.47 14.20 10.58
N TRP A 187 -9.91 12.95 10.41
CA TRP A 187 -9.83 12.25 9.13
C TRP A 187 -10.76 12.83 8.06
N GLU A 188 -11.95 13.27 8.42
CA GLU A 188 -12.87 13.96 7.50
C GLU A 188 -12.21 15.22 6.90
N GLU A 189 -11.49 15.98 7.73
CA GLU A 189 -10.76 17.16 7.27
C GLU A 189 -9.53 16.79 6.43
N HIS A 190 -8.78 15.77 6.85
CA HIS A 190 -7.63 15.27 6.09
C HIS A 190 -8.00 14.78 4.70
N ILE A 191 -9.09 14.03 4.57
CA ILE A 191 -9.61 13.57 3.28
C ILE A 191 -9.93 14.77 2.37
N LYS A 192 -10.56 15.84 2.89
CA LYS A 192 -10.83 17.04 2.08
C LYS A 192 -9.55 17.68 1.54
N VAL A 193 -8.50 17.73 2.35
CA VAL A 193 -7.21 18.27 1.91
C VAL A 193 -6.64 17.45 0.75
N LEU A 194 -6.70 16.12 0.83
CA LEU A 194 -6.23 15.24 -0.24
C LEU A 194 -7.13 15.33 -1.49
N ASP A 195 -8.44 15.40 -1.31
CA ASP A 195 -9.41 15.61 -2.40
C ASP A 195 -9.15 16.94 -3.15
N GLU A 196 -8.80 18.01 -2.44
CA GLU A 196 -8.42 19.29 -3.06
C GLU A 196 -7.14 19.19 -3.89
N LYS A 197 -6.16 18.39 -3.44
CA LYS A 197 -4.93 18.13 -4.22
C LYS A 197 -5.22 17.28 -5.46
N ALA A 198 -6.03 16.22 -5.34
CA ALA A 198 -6.46 15.43 -6.49
C ALA A 198 -7.23 16.29 -7.50
N LYS A 199 -8.13 17.14 -7.04
CA LYS A 199 -8.87 18.09 -7.87
C LYS A 199 -7.94 19.06 -8.60
N PHE A 200 -6.95 19.63 -7.92
CA PHE A 200 -5.94 20.50 -8.54
C PHE A 200 -5.23 19.78 -9.70
N LEU A 201 -4.83 18.54 -9.51
CA LEU A 201 -4.16 17.74 -10.54
C LEU A 201 -5.09 17.42 -11.72
N HIS A 202 -6.37 17.11 -11.46
CA HIS A 202 -7.38 16.90 -12.51
C HIS A 202 -7.62 18.16 -13.36
N GLU A 203 -7.77 19.32 -12.72
CA GLU A 203 -8.07 20.59 -13.39
C GLU A 203 -6.92 21.06 -14.31
N ASN A 204 -5.70 20.56 -14.08
CA ASN A 204 -4.55 20.88 -14.91
C ASN A 204 -4.36 19.95 -16.12
N GLU A 205 -5.17 18.90 -16.29
CA GLU A 205 -5.16 17.98 -17.46
C GLU A 205 -3.73 17.55 -17.87
N LEU A 206 -2.97 17.09 -16.91
CA LEU A 206 -1.56 16.71 -17.10
C LEU A 206 -1.44 15.48 -17.98
N VAL A 207 -0.48 15.45 -18.89
CA VAL A 207 -0.17 14.29 -19.73
C VAL A 207 1.16 13.65 -19.39
N LYS A 208 2.00 14.34 -18.62
CA LYS A 208 3.34 13.87 -18.24
C LYS A 208 3.84 14.56 -16.99
N LEU A 209 4.60 13.85 -16.19
CA LEU A 209 5.36 14.37 -15.05
C LEU A 209 6.85 14.30 -15.34
N HIS A 210 7.61 15.23 -14.79
CA HIS A 210 9.08 15.20 -14.72
C HIS A 210 9.50 15.32 -13.26
N ILE A 211 10.21 14.35 -12.77
CA ILE A 211 10.65 14.22 -11.38
C ILE A 211 12.18 14.35 -11.34
N THR A 212 12.68 15.25 -10.51
CA THR A 212 14.13 15.44 -10.28
C THR A 212 14.42 15.59 -8.79
N ASN A 213 15.63 15.16 -8.35
CA ASN A 213 16.14 15.41 -7.00
C ASN A 213 17.67 15.29 -6.95
N ASP A 214 18.26 15.62 -5.81
CA ASP A 214 19.72 15.60 -5.59
C ASP A 214 20.31 14.18 -5.48
N LEU A 215 19.46 13.12 -5.37
CA LEU A 215 19.94 11.72 -5.46
C LEU A 215 20.35 11.34 -6.89
N GLY A 216 19.99 12.15 -7.88
CA GLY A 216 20.25 11.92 -9.29
C GLY A 216 19.05 11.39 -10.07
N THR A 217 17.88 11.36 -9.47
CA THR A 217 16.63 11.06 -10.18
C THR A 217 16.38 12.12 -11.25
N ASP A 218 16.14 11.65 -12.48
CA ASP A 218 15.70 12.42 -13.64
C ASP A 218 14.76 11.52 -14.44
N LEU A 219 13.47 11.56 -14.09
CA LEU A 219 12.47 10.60 -14.56
C LEU A 219 11.28 11.32 -15.19
N TYR A 220 10.94 10.93 -16.39
CA TYR A 220 9.70 11.31 -17.06
C TYR A 220 8.68 10.18 -16.98
N VAL A 221 7.46 10.51 -16.58
CA VAL A 221 6.36 9.56 -16.42
C VAL A 221 5.18 10.07 -17.24
N GLY A 222 4.81 9.35 -18.30
CA GLY A 222 3.62 9.64 -19.10
C GLY A 222 2.35 9.18 -18.39
N LEU A 223 1.26 9.91 -18.60
CA LEU A 223 -0.04 9.65 -18.00
C LEU A 223 -1.06 9.27 -19.09
N PRO A 224 -1.89 8.24 -18.89
CA PRO A 224 -2.96 7.88 -19.84
C PRO A 224 -3.95 9.05 -20.03
N LYS A 225 -4.53 9.13 -21.20
CA LYS A 225 -5.42 10.24 -21.57
C LYS A 225 -6.60 10.44 -20.61
N ASN A 226 -7.12 9.39 -20.02
CA ASN A 226 -8.28 9.44 -19.14
C ASN A 226 -7.91 8.97 -17.72
N HIS A 227 -6.68 9.23 -17.29
CA HIS A 227 -6.26 8.90 -15.93
C HIS A 227 -7.06 9.69 -14.89
N ILE A 228 -7.19 9.10 -13.72
CA ILE A 228 -7.84 9.70 -12.56
C ILE A 228 -6.83 9.78 -11.43
N TRP A 229 -6.73 10.94 -10.81
CA TRP A 229 -6.01 11.09 -9.55
C TRP A 229 -6.92 10.65 -8.41
N GLN A 230 -6.51 9.61 -7.71
CA GLN A 230 -7.17 9.14 -6.51
C GLN A 230 -6.61 9.85 -5.28
N SER A 231 -7.41 9.93 -4.23
CA SER A 231 -7.02 10.44 -2.92
C SER A 231 -7.29 9.39 -1.85
N ALA A 232 -7.37 9.78 -0.58
CA ALA A 232 -7.63 8.84 0.53
C ALA A 232 -8.99 8.12 0.44
N GLY A 233 -9.98 8.71 -0.21
CA GLY A 233 -11.34 8.17 -0.26
C GLY A 233 -11.62 7.36 -1.52
N SER A 234 -11.95 6.09 -1.35
CA SER A 234 -12.46 5.21 -2.40
C SER A 234 -13.97 4.98 -2.27
N TYR A 235 -14.63 4.53 -3.34
CA TYR A 235 -16.07 4.28 -3.36
C TYR A 235 -16.36 2.87 -3.85
N ALA A 236 -16.88 2.03 -2.96
CA ALA A 236 -17.31 0.69 -3.33
C ALA A 236 -18.64 0.73 -4.11
N LYS A 237 -18.86 -0.29 -4.99
CA LYS A 237 -20.06 -0.36 -5.86
C LYS A 237 -21.41 -0.25 -5.14
N LYS A 238 -21.48 -0.60 -3.86
CA LYS A 238 -22.73 -0.66 -3.07
C LYS A 238 -22.64 0.07 -1.73
N ALA A 239 -21.53 0.74 -1.47
CA ALA A 239 -21.28 1.38 -0.20
C ALA A 239 -20.92 2.84 -0.38
N ASP A 240 -21.02 3.57 0.71
CA ASP A 240 -20.47 4.91 0.82
C ASP A 240 -18.94 4.88 0.75
N ARG A 241 -18.33 6.06 0.77
CA ARG A 241 -16.89 6.22 0.73
C ARG A 241 -16.22 5.48 1.89
N PHE A 242 -15.15 4.76 1.59
CA PHE A 242 -14.24 4.12 2.56
C PHE A 242 -12.82 4.64 2.38
N VAL A 243 -11.90 4.28 3.28
CA VAL A 243 -10.48 4.64 3.21
C VAL A 243 -9.64 3.38 3.20
N ALA A 244 -8.96 3.14 2.09
CA ALA A 244 -8.22 1.90 1.85
C ALA A 244 -7.00 1.72 2.77
N ASN A 245 -6.34 2.81 3.14
CA ASN A 245 -5.13 2.79 3.97
C ASN A 245 -5.24 3.80 5.13
N ILE A 246 -4.97 3.34 6.35
CA ILE A 246 -4.81 4.21 7.52
C ILE A 246 -3.46 3.89 8.20
N PRO A 247 -2.48 4.80 8.06
CA PRO A 247 -2.55 6.14 7.47
C PRO A 247 -2.49 6.16 5.95
N THR A 248 -2.90 7.27 5.32
CA THR A 248 -2.55 7.65 3.96
C THR A 248 -2.31 9.16 3.88
N GLU A 249 -1.30 9.57 3.11
CA GLU A 249 -0.89 10.96 2.87
C GLU A 249 -0.83 11.26 1.37
N GLU A 250 -1.24 10.33 0.54
CA GLU A 250 -0.99 10.32 -0.89
C GLU A 250 -2.15 10.81 -1.74
N VAL A 251 -1.78 11.34 -2.90
CA VAL A 251 -2.64 11.44 -4.08
C VAL A 251 -1.92 10.72 -5.21
N PHE A 252 -2.55 9.72 -5.82
CA PHE A 252 -1.90 8.81 -6.75
C PHE A 252 -2.68 8.62 -8.05
N THR A 253 -1.98 8.13 -9.07
CA THR A 253 -2.57 7.73 -10.34
C THR A 253 -1.75 6.62 -10.99
N MET A 254 -2.29 6.00 -12.04
CA MET A 254 -1.52 5.05 -12.82
C MET A 254 -0.73 5.75 -13.94
N PRO A 255 0.55 5.45 -14.12
CA PRO A 255 1.32 5.80 -15.31
C PRO A 255 0.86 5.04 -16.56
N HIS A 256 1.15 5.60 -17.74
CA HIS A 256 1.06 4.82 -18.97
C HIS A 256 2.24 3.84 -19.05
N LYS A 257 1.95 2.55 -19.15
CA LYS A 257 2.93 1.45 -19.07
C LYS A 257 4.14 1.58 -20.02
N ASP A 258 3.97 2.26 -21.16
CA ASP A 258 5.00 2.38 -22.21
C ASP A 258 5.66 3.76 -22.25
N GLU A 259 5.29 4.70 -21.35
CA GLU A 259 5.69 6.12 -21.45
C GLU A 259 6.53 6.60 -20.26
N THR A 260 7.36 5.71 -19.70
CA THR A 260 8.34 6.10 -18.67
C THR A 260 9.74 6.06 -19.24
N SER A 261 10.54 7.11 -19.00
CA SER A 261 11.93 7.21 -19.45
C SER A 261 12.79 7.99 -18.46
N GLY A 262 14.06 7.63 -18.38
CA GLY A 262 15.03 8.28 -17.47
C GLY A 262 15.52 7.35 -16.39
N ILE A 263 16.02 7.92 -15.30
CA ILE A 263 16.60 7.18 -14.18
C ILE A 263 15.93 7.61 -12.87
N VAL A 264 15.70 6.65 -11.99
CA VAL A 264 15.19 6.90 -10.65
C VAL A 264 16.07 6.19 -9.61
N TYR A 265 16.30 6.88 -8.51
CA TYR A 265 16.99 6.36 -7.33
C TYR A 265 16.00 6.21 -6.18
N ASN A 266 16.14 5.13 -5.41
CA ASN A 266 15.38 4.99 -4.19
C ASN A 266 15.85 6.02 -3.14
N ALA A 267 14.89 6.64 -2.46
CA ALA A 267 15.16 7.61 -1.38
C ALA A 267 15.20 6.94 -0.01
N LYS A 268 14.64 5.75 0.12
CA LYS A 268 14.60 4.96 1.37
C LYS A 268 14.78 3.48 1.06
N PRO A 269 15.40 2.69 1.98
CA PRO A 269 15.49 1.25 1.82
C PRO A 269 14.12 0.59 1.66
N LEU A 270 14.01 -0.37 0.75
CA LEU A 270 12.82 -1.18 0.52
C LEU A 270 12.97 -2.52 1.25
N ASN A 271 12.05 -2.85 2.14
CA ASN A 271 11.94 -4.19 2.69
C ASN A 271 11.02 -5.03 1.78
N TYR A 272 11.59 -5.95 1.02
CA TYR A 272 10.83 -6.85 0.17
C TYR A 272 11.06 -8.30 0.58
N SER A 273 9.98 -8.98 0.99
CA SER A 273 10.04 -10.38 1.44
C SER A 273 11.05 -10.64 2.57
N GLY A 274 11.22 -9.71 3.50
CA GLY A 274 12.16 -9.82 4.62
C GLY A 274 13.62 -9.57 4.23
N VAL A 275 13.89 -9.05 3.04
CA VAL A 275 15.23 -8.65 2.59
C VAL A 275 15.24 -7.17 2.28
N LEU A 276 16.19 -6.45 2.86
CA LEU A 276 16.37 -5.03 2.61
C LEU A 276 17.12 -4.83 1.28
N ILE A 277 16.47 -4.10 0.36
CA ILE A 277 17.07 -3.61 -0.89
C ILE A 277 17.37 -2.13 -0.68
N ASP A 278 18.62 -1.72 -0.91
CA ASP A 278 19.05 -0.37 -0.59
C ASP A 278 20.07 0.18 -1.59
N ASN A 279 20.12 1.53 -1.68
CA ASN A 279 20.94 2.25 -2.63
C ASN A 279 20.80 1.66 -4.03
N PHE A 280 19.57 1.56 -4.49
CA PHE A 280 19.25 1.02 -5.79
C PHE A 280 18.72 2.08 -6.74
N TRP A 281 18.87 1.80 -8.02
CA TRP A 281 18.36 2.64 -9.09
C TRP A 281 17.80 1.78 -10.23
N LEU A 282 16.87 2.38 -10.97
CA LEU A 282 16.24 1.78 -12.14
C LEU A 282 16.34 2.77 -13.31
N LYS A 283 16.74 2.27 -14.48
CA LYS A 283 16.74 3.03 -15.74
C LYS A 283 15.59 2.55 -16.61
N PHE A 284 14.76 3.48 -17.04
CA PHE A 284 13.59 3.22 -17.88
C PHE A 284 13.80 3.72 -19.31
N GLU A 285 13.38 2.90 -20.27
CA GLU A 285 13.23 3.26 -21.69
C GLU A 285 11.89 2.67 -22.18
N GLU A 286 11.05 3.48 -22.82
CA GLU A 286 9.73 3.06 -23.31
C GLU A 286 8.91 2.30 -22.26
N GLY A 287 8.83 2.85 -21.04
CA GLY A 287 8.11 2.30 -19.91
C GLY A 287 8.77 1.10 -19.21
N LYS A 288 9.84 0.55 -19.75
CA LYS A 288 10.44 -0.70 -19.26
C LYS A 288 11.78 -0.45 -18.56
N VAL A 289 12.02 -1.10 -17.44
CA VAL A 289 13.35 -1.15 -16.80
C VAL A 289 14.32 -1.91 -17.72
N VAL A 290 15.29 -1.19 -18.27
CA VAL A 290 16.33 -1.71 -19.17
C VAL A 290 17.64 -1.96 -18.46
N ASP A 291 17.91 -1.24 -17.37
CA ASP A 291 19.11 -1.40 -16.55
C ASP A 291 18.79 -1.06 -15.09
N PHE A 292 19.51 -1.65 -14.15
CA PHE A 292 19.31 -1.45 -12.72
C PHE A 292 20.56 -1.80 -11.92
N GLY A 293 20.67 -1.26 -10.72
CA GLY A 293 21.71 -1.61 -9.77
C GLY A 293 21.23 -1.47 -8.33
N ALA A 294 21.90 -2.14 -7.41
CA ALA A 294 21.70 -2.02 -5.97
C ALA A 294 22.98 -2.33 -5.23
N GLU A 295 23.28 -1.57 -4.17
CA GLU A 295 24.40 -1.89 -3.28
C GLU A 295 24.06 -3.06 -2.35
N ARG A 296 22.78 -3.14 -1.95
CA ARG A 296 22.25 -4.20 -1.10
C ARG A 296 21.00 -4.81 -1.73
N GLY A 297 20.88 -6.13 -1.69
CA GLY A 297 19.67 -6.83 -2.16
C GLY A 297 19.56 -6.96 -3.69
N TYR A 298 20.64 -6.84 -4.44
CA TYR A 298 20.67 -6.90 -5.92
C TYR A 298 19.92 -8.12 -6.48
N ASP A 299 20.18 -9.33 -5.96
CA ASP A 299 19.54 -10.55 -6.47
C ASP A 299 18.02 -10.55 -6.18
N VAL A 300 17.59 -9.94 -5.08
CA VAL A 300 16.17 -9.83 -4.74
C VAL A 300 15.47 -8.83 -5.66
N LEU A 301 16.08 -7.68 -5.94
CA LEU A 301 15.59 -6.71 -6.93
C LEU A 301 15.52 -7.34 -8.33
N LYS A 302 16.55 -8.08 -8.73
CA LYS A 302 16.55 -8.83 -9.98
C LYS A 302 15.39 -9.82 -10.06
N ASN A 303 15.17 -10.61 -9.02
CA ASN A 303 14.07 -11.58 -8.95
C ASN A 303 12.69 -10.92 -9.01
N LEU A 304 12.53 -9.74 -8.37
CA LEU A 304 11.32 -8.93 -8.48
C LEU A 304 11.08 -8.51 -9.93
N LEU A 305 12.08 -7.93 -10.60
CA LEU A 305 12.02 -7.50 -12.00
C LEU A 305 11.83 -8.66 -13.01
N GLU A 306 12.10 -9.89 -12.60
CA GLU A 306 11.97 -11.12 -13.42
C GLU A 306 10.74 -11.95 -13.02
N THR A 307 9.80 -11.40 -12.25
CA THR A 307 8.58 -12.13 -11.85
C THR A 307 7.67 -12.36 -13.03
N ASP A 308 7.42 -11.33 -13.83
CA ASP A 308 6.68 -11.37 -15.09
C ASP A 308 7.05 -10.17 -15.98
N GLU A 309 6.41 -10.00 -17.13
CA GLU A 309 6.70 -8.88 -18.04
C GLU A 309 6.29 -7.54 -17.44
N GLY A 310 5.20 -7.50 -16.68
CA GLY A 310 4.69 -6.27 -16.04
C GLY A 310 5.53 -5.83 -14.84
N SER A 311 6.29 -6.72 -14.19
CA SER A 311 7.13 -6.36 -13.04
C SER A 311 8.29 -5.41 -13.37
N ARG A 312 8.58 -5.22 -14.66
CA ARG A 312 9.56 -4.23 -15.16
C ARG A 312 8.96 -2.87 -15.50
N ARG A 313 7.69 -2.65 -15.22
CA ARG A 313 6.96 -1.43 -15.56
C ARG A 313 6.34 -0.81 -14.32
N ILE A 314 6.07 0.49 -14.38
CA ILE A 314 5.43 1.20 -13.28
C ILE A 314 3.90 1.02 -13.40
N GLY A 315 3.26 0.67 -12.28
CA GLY A 315 1.81 0.60 -12.14
C GLY A 315 1.21 1.76 -11.36
N GLU A 316 2.03 2.48 -10.56
CA GLU A 316 1.57 3.60 -9.75
C GLU A 316 2.60 4.72 -9.68
N MET A 317 2.10 5.95 -9.60
CA MET A 317 2.84 7.17 -9.25
C MET A 317 2.08 7.90 -8.16
N ALA A 318 2.65 7.97 -6.96
CA ALA A 318 2.05 8.58 -5.79
C ALA A 318 2.80 9.85 -5.36
N LEU A 319 2.04 10.86 -5.00
CA LEU A 319 2.48 12.18 -4.59
C LEU A 319 2.24 12.35 -3.08
N VAL A 320 3.30 12.32 -2.31
CA VAL A 320 3.30 12.48 -0.85
C VAL A 320 4.27 13.59 -0.47
N PRO A 321 3.84 14.64 0.26
CA PRO A 321 4.75 15.69 0.66
C PRO A 321 5.83 15.17 1.62
N TYR A 322 7.04 15.68 1.49
CA TYR A 322 8.13 15.35 2.41
C TYR A 322 7.83 15.80 3.84
N ASP A 323 7.08 16.90 4.01
CA ASP A 323 6.52 17.31 5.31
C ASP A 323 5.22 16.55 5.60
N SER A 324 5.34 15.27 5.93
CA SER A 324 4.23 14.41 6.36
C SER A 324 4.41 13.96 7.81
N PRO A 325 3.35 13.58 8.52
CA PRO A 325 3.46 13.08 9.90
C PRO A 325 4.43 11.90 10.02
N ILE A 326 4.47 11.03 9.01
CA ILE A 326 5.35 9.86 8.99
C ILE A 326 6.79 10.26 8.70
N SER A 327 7.03 11.07 7.68
CA SER A 327 8.38 11.57 7.36
C SER A 327 9.01 12.32 8.53
N ASN A 328 8.21 13.08 9.26
CA ASN A 328 8.67 13.89 10.41
C ASN A 328 9.11 13.04 11.59
N THR A 329 8.72 11.76 11.68
CA THR A 329 9.24 10.85 12.70
C THR A 329 10.73 10.53 12.51
N LYS A 330 11.25 10.68 11.29
CA LYS A 330 12.61 10.25 10.87
C LYS A 330 12.85 8.75 11.06
N ILE A 331 11.80 7.95 11.16
CA ILE A 331 11.86 6.50 11.35
C ILE A 331 11.63 5.83 10.00
N LEU A 332 12.41 4.81 9.68
CA LEU A 332 12.11 3.83 8.66
C LEU A 332 11.35 2.70 9.36
N PHE A 333 10.05 2.59 9.06
CA PHE A 333 9.18 1.64 9.75
C PHE A 333 9.42 0.19 9.32
N LEU A 334 10.04 -0.04 8.16
CA LEU A 334 10.21 -1.36 7.54
C LEU A 334 8.85 -2.03 7.25
N GLU A 335 7.83 -1.23 7.10
CA GLU A 335 6.46 -1.60 6.77
C GLU A 335 5.95 -0.65 5.68
N THR A 336 5.59 -1.22 4.53
CA THR A 336 5.30 -0.46 3.30
C THR A 336 4.20 0.58 3.53
N LEU A 337 3.10 0.24 4.23
CA LEU A 337 2.01 1.19 4.50
C LEU A 337 2.49 2.51 5.12
N PHE A 338 3.52 2.48 5.99
CA PHE A 338 4.08 3.69 6.58
C PHE A 338 5.14 4.32 5.69
N ASP A 339 6.05 3.51 5.17
CA ASP A 339 7.22 4.02 4.46
C ASP A 339 6.82 4.66 3.12
N GLU A 340 5.82 4.14 2.41
CA GLU A 340 5.23 4.75 1.20
C GLU A 340 4.57 6.10 1.50
N ASN A 341 3.90 6.22 2.64
CA ASN A 341 3.25 7.46 3.08
C ASN A 341 4.21 8.48 3.73
N ALA A 342 5.50 8.18 3.73
CA ALA A 342 6.55 9.11 4.15
C ALA A 342 7.14 9.93 2.98
N ALA A 343 6.90 9.56 1.73
CA ALA A 343 7.49 10.26 0.58
C ALA A 343 6.75 9.91 -0.74
N CYS A 344 6.95 10.73 -1.77
CA CYS A 344 6.56 10.33 -3.12
C CYS A 344 7.15 8.97 -3.46
N HIS A 345 6.35 8.10 -4.06
CA HIS A 345 6.74 6.74 -4.42
C HIS A 345 6.22 6.33 -5.79
N ILE A 346 6.75 5.25 -6.30
CA ILE A 346 6.24 4.56 -7.48
C ILE A 346 6.13 3.06 -7.18
N ALA A 347 5.13 2.40 -7.76
CA ALA A 347 5.02 0.96 -7.68
C ALA A 347 5.50 0.28 -8.95
N LEU A 348 6.35 -0.74 -8.82
CA LEU A 348 6.60 -1.68 -9.89
C LEU A 348 5.45 -2.69 -9.96
N GLY A 349 4.93 -2.92 -11.16
CA GLY A 349 3.94 -3.96 -11.40
C GLY A 349 2.53 -3.43 -11.69
N LYS A 350 1.52 -4.04 -11.05
CA LYS A 350 0.10 -3.89 -11.40
C LYS A 350 -0.43 -2.48 -11.13
N ALA A 351 -1.15 -1.93 -12.11
CA ALA A 351 -1.89 -0.67 -11.96
C ALA A 351 -3.27 -0.88 -11.33
N TYR A 352 -3.77 0.13 -10.62
CA TYR A 352 -5.14 0.18 -10.12
C TYR A 352 -6.11 0.59 -11.24
N PRO A 353 -7.11 -0.24 -11.58
CA PRO A 353 -8.11 0.11 -12.60
C PRO A 353 -8.90 1.38 -12.24
N THR A 354 -9.07 1.68 -10.96
CA THR A 354 -9.73 2.90 -10.45
C THR A 354 -9.02 4.19 -10.87
N CYS A 355 -7.75 4.11 -11.28
CA CYS A 355 -6.97 5.25 -11.75
C CYS A 355 -7.20 5.62 -13.22
N VAL A 356 -8.19 5.03 -13.89
CA VAL A 356 -8.64 5.42 -15.23
C VAL A 356 -10.15 5.42 -15.34
N GLN A 357 -10.69 6.35 -16.09
CA GLN A 357 -12.14 6.52 -16.24
C GLN A 357 -12.80 5.24 -16.79
N GLY A 358 -13.74 4.66 -16.04
CA GLY A 358 -14.43 3.41 -16.39
C GLY A 358 -13.57 2.15 -16.24
N GLY A 359 -12.38 2.26 -15.67
CA GLY A 359 -11.43 1.15 -15.54
C GLY A 359 -11.96 -0.07 -14.77
N PRO A 360 -12.70 0.07 -13.66
CA PRO A 360 -13.28 -1.07 -12.95
C PRO A 360 -14.19 -1.98 -13.79
N GLU A 361 -14.84 -1.43 -14.82
CA GLU A 361 -15.73 -2.16 -15.74
C GLU A 361 -15.00 -2.68 -16.99
N MET A 362 -13.74 -2.33 -17.19
CA MET A 362 -12.93 -2.75 -18.35
C MET A 362 -12.44 -4.18 -18.22
N THR A 363 -12.31 -4.86 -19.38
CA THR A 363 -11.56 -6.14 -19.44
C THR A 363 -10.06 -5.87 -19.31
N ASP A 364 -9.28 -6.93 -19.04
CA ASP A 364 -7.82 -6.82 -18.94
C ASP A 364 -7.20 -6.32 -20.27
N GLU A 365 -7.80 -6.68 -21.45
CA GLU A 365 -7.38 -6.17 -22.75
C GLU A 365 -7.68 -4.68 -22.92
N GLN A 366 -8.86 -4.22 -22.49
CA GLN A 366 -9.24 -2.80 -22.54
C GLN A 366 -8.37 -1.96 -21.61
N LEU A 367 -8.06 -2.46 -20.42
CA LEU A 367 -7.10 -1.82 -19.51
C LEU A 367 -5.71 -1.70 -20.15
N ALA A 368 -5.23 -2.75 -20.82
CA ALA A 368 -3.96 -2.73 -21.51
C ALA A 368 -3.92 -1.73 -22.69
N GLU A 369 -5.04 -1.55 -23.41
CA GLU A 369 -5.18 -0.56 -24.49
C GLU A 369 -5.13 0.88 -24.01
N VAL A 370 -5.65 1.18 -22.82
CA VAL A 370 -5.56 2.51 -22.20
C VAL A 370 -4.25 2.73 -21.44
N GLY A 371 -3.31 1.80 -21.51
CA GLY A 371 -1.97 1.94 -20.95
C GLY A 371 -1.79 1.43 -19.53
N ALA A 372 -2.77 0.73 -18.95
CA ALA A 372 -2.62 0.09 -17.65
C ALA A 372 -1.62 -1.06 -17.70
N ASN A 373 -0.79 -1.20 -16.68
CA ASN A 373 0.13 -2.32 -16.54
C ASN A 373 -0.51 -3.46 -15.74
N ASP A 374 -0.39 -4.70 -16.22
CA ASP A 374 -0.80 -5.91 -15.48
C ASP A 374 0.43 -6.70 -15.04
N SER A 375 0.41 -7.18 -13.81
CA SER A 375 1.48 -7.98 -13.20
C SER A 375 0.94 -8.82 -12.03
N LEU A 376 1.72 -9.82 -11.62
CA LEU A 376 1.48 -10.58 -10.39
C LEU A 376 1.97 -9.85 -9.12
N VAL A 377 2.68 -8.74 -9.29
CA VAL A 377 3.23 -7.95 -8.20
C VAL A 377 2.73 -6.50 -8.27
N HIS A 378 2.74 -5.86 -7.12
CA HIS A 378 2.62 -4.42 -6.92
C HIS A 378 3.54 -4.10 -5.74
N VAL A 379 4.62 -3.36 -6.00
CA VAL A 379 5.68 -3.13 -5.00
C VAL A 379 6.10 -1.68 -5.03
N ASP A 380 5.74 -0.97 -3.98
CA ASP A 380 6.04 0.44 -3.79
C ASP A 380 7.45 0.65 -3.29
N PHE A 381 8.11 1.66 -3.83
CA PHE A 381 9.37 2.15 -3.30
C PHE A 381 9.47 3.67 -3.37
N MET A 382 10.04 4.25 -2.33
CA MET A 382 10.10 5.68 -2.12
C MET A 382 11.18 6.31 -3.00
N ILE A 383 10.80 7.40 -3.68
CA ILE A 383 11.66 8.19 -4.57
C ILE A 383 11.76 9.65 -4.12
N GLY A 384 10.85 10.07 -3.24
CA GLY A 384 10.75 11.45 -2.76
C GLY A 384 11.69 11.74 -1.60
N GLU A 385 12.27 12.94 -1.61
CA GLU A 385 13.11 13.49 -0.55
C GLU A 385 12.99 15.03 -0.51
N ALA A 386 13.71 15.69 0.41
CA ALA A 386 13.60 17.14 0.64
C ALA A 386 13.93 18.01 -0.58
N THR A 387 14.68 17.52 -1.56
CA THR A 387 15.06 18.27 -2.77
C THR A 387 14.22 17.88 -3.99
N THR A 388 13.20 17.04 -3.81
CA THR A 388 12.38 16.54 -4.92
C THR A 388 11.55 17.65 -5.54
N ASN A 389 11.70 17.82 -6.86
CA ASN A 389 10.89 18.71 -7.67
C ASN A 389 10.06 17.88 -8.66
N ILE A 390 8.77 18.23 -8.80
CA ILE A 390 7.87 17.60 -9.77
C ILE A 390 7.23 18.70 -10.59
N THR A 391 7.40 18.62 -11.92
CA THR A 391 6.74 19.49 -12.88
C THR A 391 5.82 18.67 -13.75
N GLY A 392 4.55 19.05 -13.82
CA GLY A 392 3.58 18.50 -14.74
C GLY A 392 3.59 19.23 -16.08
N TYR A 393 3.24 18.54 -17.15
CA TYR A 393 3.10 19.10 -18.48
C TYR A 393 1.70 18.83 -19.02
N THR A 394 1.05 19.84 -19.53
CA THR A 394 -0.21 19.73 -20.27
C THR A 394 0.04 19.35 -21.74
N ALA A 395 -1.00 18.97 -22.47
CA ALA A 395 -0.88 18.57 -23.88
C ALA A 395 -0.36 19.68 -24.82
N ASP A 396 -0.57 20.96 -24.47
CA ASP A 396 -0.04 22.12 -25.19
C ASP A 396 1.36 22.55 -24.73
N GLY A 397 1.96 21.78 -23.81
CA GLY A 397 3.32 21.98 -23.33
C GLY A 397 3.49 23.00 -22.21
N LYS A 398 2.39 23.45 -21.59
CA LYS A 398 2.44 24.33 -20.41
C LYS A 398 3.01 23.55 -19.22
N GLU A 399 3.94 24.17 -18.50
CA GLU A 399 4.48 23.64 -17.25
C GLU A 399 3.61 24.02 -16.05
N VAL A 400 3.37 23.06 -15.17
CA VAL A 400 2.65 23.22 -13.91
C VAL A 400 3.57 22.76 -12.79
N ALA A 401 3.90 23.65 -11.85
CA ALA A 401 4.64 23.27 -10.66
C ALA A 401 3.75 22.42 -9.76
N ILE A 402 4.17 21.20 -9.43
CA ILE A 402 3.45 20.29 -8.56
C ILE A 402 4.14 20.18 -7.21
N PHE A 403 5.44 19.87 -7.24
CA PHE A 403 6.29 19.86 -6.05
C PHE A 403 7.49 20.78 -6.25
N ARG A 404 7.89 21.47 -5.18
CA ARG A 404 9.16 22.17 -5.04
C ARG A 404 9.72 21.87 -3.67
N ASP A 405 11.02 21.54 -3.62
CA ASP A 405 11.71 21.20 -2.37
C ASP A 405 10.94 20.17 -1.53
N GLY A 406 10.52 19.10 -2.19
CA GLY A 406 9.83 17.94 -1.58
C GLY A 406 8.36 18.17 -1.17
N ASN A 407 7.78 19.35 -1.39
CA ASN A 407 6.43 19.67 -0.93
C ASN A 407 5.56 20.25 -2.04
N TRP A 408 4.24 20.28 -1.84
CA TRP A 408 3.30 20.91 -2.76
C TRP A 408 3.68 22.36 -3.05
N ALA A 409 3.72 22.74 -4.33
CA ALA A 409 4.12 24.07 -4.81
C ALA A 409 3.02 25.12 -4.61
#